data_59e7573d598719d16efe883b444cb9e0
#
_entry.id   59e7573d598719d16efe883b444cb9e0
#
_cell.length_a   1.000
_cell.length_b   1.000
_cell.length_c   1.000
_cell.angle_alpha   90.00
_cell.angle_beta   90.00
_cell.angle_gamma   90.00
#
_symmetry.space_group_name_H-M   'P 1'
#
loop_
_entity.id
_entity.type
_entity.pdbx_description
1 polymer ?
#
loop_
_entity_poly.entity_id
_entity_poly.type
_entity_poly.pdbx_seq_one_letter_code
_entity_poly.pdbx_strand_id
1 'polypeptide(L)'
;MVYFARTQREVLGCVLVLIILTISINDLSKWLLYFQIIFALVILGSFFIKYKFEINENYLTYQILFFKLPLYIKRIDSNQTIQIKFKRISWYTKGAIIQVKKGANIRVVTLVPNDVFEELINFADKNGIPYTKTKDYFILEK
;
A
#
# COMPACT_ATOMS: atom_id res chain seq x y z
N MET A 1 9.73 -2.79 13.98
CA MET A 1 10.14 -1.80 12.94
C MET A 1 8.93 -1.19 12.25
N VAL A 2 9.07 0.05 11.73
CA VAL A 2 7.95 0.80 11.15
C VAL A 2 8.28 1.16 9.71
N TYR A 3 7.35 0.87 8.79
CA TYR A 3 7.49 1.08 7.36
C TYR A 3 6.34 1.94 6.84
N PHE A 4 6.63 2.78 5.84
CA PHE A 4 5.61 3.62 5.21
C PHE A 4 5.54 3.31 3.71
N ALA A 5 4.33 3.25 3.15
CA ALA A 5 4.20 3.09 1.72
C ALA A 5 4.57 4.40 0.98
N ARG A 6 5.34 4.26 -0.08
CA ARG A 6 5.63 5.35 -1.00
C ARG A 6 4.39 5.62 -1.85
N THR A 7 3.72 6.72 -1.58
CA THR A 7 2.57 7.16 -2.38
C THR A 7 3.07 7.70 -3.73
N GLN A 8 2.38 7.36 -4.82
CA GLN A 8 2.69 7.89 -6.17
C GLN A 8 2.17 9.32 -6.31
N ARG A 9 2.74 10.25 -5.54
CA ARG A 9 2.30 11.65 -5.49
C ARG A 9 2.47 12.35 -6.83
N GLU A 10 3.50 11.98 -7.59
CA GLU A 10 3.79 12.55 -8.91
C GLU A 10 2.66 12.27 -9.89
N VAL A 11 2.15 11.04 -9.93
CA VAL A 11 1.02 10.66 -10.81
C VAL A 11 -0.26 11.39 -10.41
N LEU A 12 -0.56 11.46 -9.09
CA LEU A 12 -1.70 12.20 -8.60
C LEU A 12 -1.61 13.69 -8.93
N GLY A 13 -0.41 14.28 -8.82
CA GLY A 13 -0.15 15.66 -9.20
C GLY A 13 -0.39 15.93 -10.69
N CYS A 14 0.11 15.05 -11.57
CA CYS A 14 -0.12 15.16 -13.02
C CYS A 14 -1.62 15.10 -13.35
N VAL A 15 -2.36 14.16 -12.76
CA VAL A 15 -3.81 14.03 -12.98
C VAL A 15 -4.54 15.29 -12.50
N LEU A 16 -4.17 15.84 -11.34
CA LEU A 16 -4.76 17.07 -10.82
C LEU A 16 -4.55 18.26 -11.78
N VAL A 17 -3.32 18.41 -12.30
CA VAL A 17 -2.99 19.47 -13.29
C VAL A 17 -3.82 19.31 -14.55
N LEU A 18 -3.98 18.09 -15.07
CA LEU A 18 -4.83 17.82 -16.24
C LEU A 18 -6.29 18.21 -15.99
N ILE A 19 -6.82 17.93 -14.81
CA ILE A 19 -8.20 18.32 -14.46
C ILE A 19 -8.34 19.84 -14.45
N ILE A 20 -7.39 20.55 -13.82
CA ILE A 20 -7.41 22.02 -13.78
C ILE A 20 -7.35 22.60 -15.18
N LEU A 21 -6.47 22.08 -16.06
CA LEU A 21 -6.37 22.51 -17.45
C LEU A 21 -7.69 22.29 -18.22
N THR A 22 -8.33 21.13 -18.05
CA THR A 22 -9.61 20.85 -18.72
C THR A 22 -10.75 21.76 -18.27
N ILE A 23 -10.76 22.15 -17.00
CA ILE A 23 -11.73 23.14 -16.48
C ILE A 23 -11.48 24.52 -17.09
N SER A 24 -10.21 24.89 -17.32
CA SER A 24 -9.84 26.24 -17.81
C SER A 24 -10.06 26.43 -19.31
N ILE A 25 -10.04 25.36 -20.11
CA ILE A 25 -10.06 25.45 -21.57
C ILE A 25 -11.46 25.28 -22.17
N ASN A 26 -12.36 24.60 -21.50
CA ASN A 26 -13.66 24.22 -22.05
C ASN A 26 -14.82 24.98 -21.38
N ASP A 27 -15.75 25.48 -22.21
CA ASP A 27 -17.11 25.87 -21.78
C ASP A 27 -17.93 24.60 -21.46
N LEU A 28 -17.59 23.97 -20.35
CA LEU A 28 -18.22 22.74 -19.88
C LEU A 28 -19.66 23.01 -19.41
N SER A 29 -20.55 22.05 -19.71
CA SER A 29 -21.87 22.07 -19.07
C SER A 29 -21.70 22.05 -17.54
N LYS A 30 -22.57 22.77 -16.83
CA LYS A 30 -22.50 22.92 -15.35
C LYS A 30 -22.37 21.57 -14.63
N TRP A 31 -23.01 20.53 -15.15
CA TRP A 31 -22.95 19.17 -14.60
C TRP A 31 -21.55 18.55 -14.66
N LEU A 32 -20.87 18.69 -15.78
CA LEU A 32 -19.48 18.19 -15.94
C LEU A 32 -18.51 18.97 -15.05
N LEU A 33 -18.71 20.26 -14.88
CA LEU A 33 -17.90 21.09 -14.00
C LEU A 33 -18.01 20.65 -12.54
N TYR A 34 -19.22 20.39 -12.03
CA TYR A 34 -19.42 19.87 -10.68
C TYR A 34 -18.75 18.51 -10.49
N PHE A 35 -18.87 17.61 -11.46
CA PHE A 35 -18.22 16.31 -11.42
C PHE A 35 -16.69 16.42 -11.36
N GLN A 36 -16.09 17.30 -12.15
CA GLN A 36 -14.64 17.52 -12.14
C GLN A 36 -14.15 18.13 -10.82
N ILE A 37 -14.91 19.05 -10.23
CA ILE A 37 -14.58 19.63 -8.91
C ILE A 37 -14.59 18.54 -7.83
N ILE A 38 -15.62 17.71 -7.79
CA ILE A 38 -15.70 16.61 -6.82
C ILE A 38 -14.50 15.65 -7.01
N PHE A 39 -14.18 15.31 -8.25
CA PHE A 39 -13.07 14.42 -8.56
C PHE A 39 -11.71 15.01 -8.16
N ALA A 40 -11.50 16.31 -8.40
CA ALA A 40 -10.32 17.04 -7.94
C ALA A 40 -10.19 17.03 -6.40
N LEU A 41 -11.30 17.20 -5.66
CA LEU A 41 -11.30 17.14 -4.19
C LEU A 41 -10.94 15.73 -3.68
N VAL A 42 -11.41 14.67 -4.34
CA VAL A 42 -11.04 13.28 -3.99
C VAL A 42 -9.56 13.04 -4.21
N ILE A 43 -8.98 13.52 -5.32
CA ILE A 43 -7.54 13.42 -5.59
C ILE A 43 -6.75 14.19 -4.53
N LEU A 44 -7.14 15.41 -4.21
CA LEU A 44 -6.51 16.20 -3.15
C LEU A 44 -6.53 15.46 -1.80
N GLY A 45 -7.66 14.87 -1.43
CA GLY A 45 -7.79 14.04 -0.24
C GLY A 45 -6.81 12.86 -0.22
N SER A 46 -6.60 12.25 -1.39
CA SER A 46 -5.69 11.09 -1.54
C SER A 46 -4.23 11.41 -1.23
N PHE A 47 -3.79 12.67 -1.36
CA PHE A 47 -2.44 13.08 -0.96
C PHE A 47 -2.17 12.95 0.53
N PHE A 48 -3.21 12.99 1.35
CA PHE A 48 -3.11 12.93 2.81
C PHE A 48 -3.20 11.51 3.35
N ILE A 49 -3.48 10.52 2.50
CA ILE A 49 -3.50 9.11 2.88
C ILE A 49 -2.07 8.59 2.96
N LYS A 50 -1.75 7.98 4.08
CA LYS A 50 -0.48 7.28 4.31
C LYS A 50 -0.77 5.87 4.80
N TYR A 51 -0.01 4.92 4.28
CA TYR A 51 -0.06 3.54 4.74
C TYR A 51 1.15 3.27 5.63
N LYS A 52 0.89 2.78 6.82
CA LYS A 52 1.91 2.42 7.81
C LYS A 52 1.84 0.91 8.07
N PHE A 53 3.00 0.27 8.05
CA PHE A 53 3.14 -1.14 8.36
C PHE A 53 4.18 -1.32 9.45
N GLU A 54 3.83 -2.04 10.50
CA GLU A 54 4.73 -2.32 11.62
C GLU A 54 4.93 -3.82 11.76
N ILE A 55 6.19 -4.21 11.93
CA ILE A 55 6.59 -5.58 12.25
C ILE A 55 7.08 -5.59 13.68
N ASN A 56 6.38 -6.33 14.53
CA ASN A 56 6.76 -6.62 15.91
C ASN A 56 7.07 -8.12 16.04
N GLU A 57 7.61 -8.54 17.17
CA GLU A 57 8.05 -9.92 17.35
C GLU A 57 6.95 -10.98 17.14
N ASN A 58 5.72 -10.70 17.63
CA ASN A 58 4.62 -11.66 17.64
C ASN A 58 3.39 -11.22 16.82
N TYR A 59 3.40 -10.00 16.28
CA TYR A 59 2.26 -9.49 15.51
C TYR A 59 2.68 -8.48 14.46
N LEU A 60 1.85 -8.35 13.44
CA LEU A 60 1.96 -7.38 12.36
C LEU A 60 0.83 -6.37 12.50
N THR A 61 1.12 -5.08 12.29
CA THR A 61 0.10 -4.04 12.31
C THR A 61 0.09 -3.29 10.99
N TYR A 62 -1.06 -3.23 10.36
CA TYR A 62 -1.30 -2.45 9.15
C TYR A 62 -2.26 -1.31 9.46
N GLN A 63 -1.87 -0.07 9.13
CA GLN A 63 -2.64 1.12 9.41
C GLN A 63 -2.79 1.97 8.16
N ILE A 64 -3.99 2.52 7.99
CA ILE A 64 -4.27 3.56 7.01
C ILE A 64 -4.50 4.85 7.77
N LEU A 65 -3.66 5.83 7.51
CA LEU A 65 -3.68 7.14 8.16
C LEU A 65 -4.19 8.20 7.18
N PHE A 66 -5.10 9.03 7.63
CA PHE A 66 -5.52 10.26 6.94
C PHE A 66 -5.03 11.45 7.76
N PHE A 67 -4.16 12.28 7.18
CA PHE A 67 -3.33 13.24 7.92
C PHE A 67 -2.47 12.57 8.97
N LYS A 68 -2.91 12.46 10.19
CA LYS A 68 -2.27 11.74 11.32
C LYS A 68 -3.26 10.84 12.06
N LEU A 69 -4.53 10.86 11.66
CA LEU A 69 -5.58 10.09 12.28
C LEU A 69 -5.64 8.70 11.66
N PRO A 70 -5.65 7.64 12.45
CA PRO A 70 -5.81 6.29 11.94
C PRO A 70 -7.27 6.07 11.52
N LEU A 71 -7.52 5.95 10.20
CA LEU A 71 -8.82 5.57 9.66
C LEU A 71 -9.09 4.08 9.80
N TYR A 72 -8.04 3.28 9.69
CA TYR A 72 -8.14 1.83 9.74
C TYR A 72 -6.89 1.25 10.38
N ILE A 73 -7.09 0.37 11.37
CA ILE A 73 -6.01 -0.36 12.03
C ILE A 73 -6.35 -1.84 11.96
N LYS A 74 -5.44 -2.64 11.43
CA LYS A 74 -5.54 -4.09 11.44
C LYS A 74 -4.30 -4.69 12.08
N ARG A 75 -4.48 -5.31 13.24
CA ARG A 75 -3.48 -6.11 13.91
C ARG A 75 -3.69 -7.59 13.58
N ILE A 76 -2.63 -8.28 13.27
CA ILE A 76 -2.61 -9.70 12.96
C ILE A 76 -1.54 -10.35 13.82
N ASP A 77 -1.96 -11.23 14.69
CA ASP A 77 -1.05 -12.03 15.51
C ASP A 77 -0.44 -13.16 14.66
N SER A 78 0.75 -13.62 15.02
CA SER A 78 1.44 -14.72 14.32
C SER A 78 0.56 -15.96 14.15
N ASN A 79 -0.23 -16.30 15.17
CA ASN A 79 -1.16 -17.45 15.17
C ASN A 79 -2.31 -17.30 14.15
N GLN A 80 -2.60 -16.09 13.69
CA GLN A 80 -3.64 -15.80 12.69
C GLN A 80 -3.08 -15.81 11.27
N THR A 81 -1.77 -15.82 11.12
CA THR A 81 -1.10 -15.84 9.81
C THR A 81 -0.99 -17.27 9.34
N ILE A 82 -1.51 -17.56 8.14
CA ILE A 82 -1.43 -18.89 7.52
C ILE A 82 -0.12 -19.05 6.77
N GLN A 83 0.20 -18.06 5.93
CA GLN A 83 1.33 -18.11 5.03
C GLN A 83 1.69 -16.71 4.53
N ILE A 84 2.97 -16.50 4.25
CA ILE A 84 3.47 -15.30 3.58
C ILE A 84 3.94 -15.67 2.17
N LYS A 85 3.34 -15.03 1.14
CA LYS A 85 3.71 -15.25 -0.25
C LYS A 85 4.45 -14.05 -0.80
N PHE A 86 5.73 -14.22 -1.10
CA PHE A 86 6.53 -13.22 -1.79
C PHE A 86 6.36 -13.37 -3.30
N LYS A 87 5.96 -12.29 -3.95
CA LYS A 87 5.76 -12.26 -5.42
C LYS A 87 6.14 -10.91 -6.00
N ARG A 88 6.42 -10.91 -7.28
CA ARG A 88 6.52 -9.70 -8.08
C ARG A 88 5.13 -9.12 -8.32
N ILE A 89 4.92 -7.85 -8.03
CA ILE A 89 3.61 -7.18 -8.19
C ILE A 89 3.58 -6.30 -9.43
N SER A 90 4.72 -5.70 -9.79
CA SER A 90 4.89 -4.90 -11.00
C SER A 90 6.22 -5.26 -11.64
N TRP A 91 6.56 -4.62 -12.75
CA TRP A 91 7.80 -4.89 -13.50
C TRP A 91 9.05 -4.88 -12.63
N TYR A 92 9.13 -3.96 -11.66
CA TYR A 92 10.31 -3.77 -10.79
C TYR A 92 9.97 -3.77 -9.29
N THR A 93 8.74 -4.18 -8.91
CA THR A 93 8.30 -4.02 -7.52
C THR A 93 8.14 -5.38 -6.86
N LYS A 94 8.94 -5.59 -5.80
CA LYS A 94 8.75 -6.71 -4.87
C LYS A 94 7.49 -6.49 -4.04
N GLY A 95 6.82 -7.56 -3.69
CA GLY A 95 5.67 -7.50 -2.80
C GLY A 95 5.47 -8.79 -2.04
N ALA A 96 4.74 -8.69 -0.93
CA ALA A 96 4.34 -9.82 -0.13
C ALA A 96 2.82 -9.81 0.11
N ILE A 97 2.23 -11.00 0.14
CA ILE A 97 0.83 -11.19 0.53
C ILE A 97 0.83 -12.01 1.80
N ILE A 98 0.33 -11.43 2.87
CA ILE A 98 0.13 -12.08 4.15
C ILE A 98 -1.27 -12.66 4.14
N GLN A 99 -1.35 -13.99 4.12
CA GLN A 99 -2.62 -14.70 4.19
C GLN A 99 -3.00 -14.93 5.64
N VAL A 100 -4.23 -14.55 5.98
CA VAL A 100 -4.75 -14.66 7.35
C VAL A 100 -5.92 -15.62 7.43
N LYS A 101 -6.10 -16.26 8.59
CA LYS A 101 -7.17 -17.23 8.83
C LYS A 101 -8.56 -16.59 8.73
N LYS A 102 -8.71 -15.34 9.16
CA LYS A 102 -9.99 -14.61 9.13
C LYS A 102 -9.79 -13.19 8.59
N GLY A 103 -10.64 -12.80 7.65
CA GLY A 103 -10.64 -11.44 7.07
C GLY A 103 -9.80 -11.31 5.81
N ALA A 104 -9.62 -10.08 5.36
CA ALA A 104 -8.89 -9.77 4.13
C ALA A 104 -7.39 -9.97 4.28
N ASN A 105 -6.75 -10.55 3.26
CA ASN A 105 -5.29 -10.65 3.18
C ASN A 105 -4.65 -9.27 3.11
N ILE A 106 -3.48 -9.10 3.71
CA ILE A 106 -2.71 -7.86 3.61
C ILE A 106 -1.72 -7.96 2.46
N ARG A 107 -1.72 -6.93 1.61
CA ARG A 107 -0.72 -6.76 0.56
C ARG A 107 0.31 -5.73 1.02
N VAL A 108 1.55 -6.16 1.09
CA VAL A 108 2.71 -5.33 1.43
C VAL A 108 3.42 -5.00 0.12
N VAL A 109 3.33 -3.75 -0.30
CA VAL A 109 3.87 -3.29 -1.59
C VAL A 109 4.45 -1.89 -1.42
N THR A 110 5.56 -1.60 -2.09
CA THR A 110 6.18 -0.26 -2.13
C THR A 110 6.43 0.37 -0.76
N LEU A 111 6.76 -0.46 0.23
CA LEU A 111 7.15 0.03 1.55
C LEU A 111 8.62 0.47 1.56
N VAL A 112 8.88 1.52 2.32
CA VAL A 112 10.22 2.08 2.51
C VAL A 112 10.52 2.05 4.00
N PRO A 113 11.73 1.63 4.40
CA PRO A 113 12.85 1.10 3.59
C PRO A 113 12.61 -0.30 3.02
N ASN A 114 13.45 -0.73 2.08
CA ASN A 114 13.25 -1.97 1.30
C ASN A 114 13.54 -3.26 2.09
N ASP A 115 14.14 -3.16 3.27
CA ASP A 115 14.43 -4.24 4.20
C ASP A 115 13.18 -4.90 4.81
N VAL A 116 12.00 -4.32 4.59
CA VAL A 116 10.72 -4.88 5.03
C VAL A 116 10.51 -6.35 4.64
N PHE A 117 11.04 -6.76 3.48
CA PHE A 117 10.88 -8.14 3.01
C PHE A 117 11.79 -9.12 3.77
N GLU A 118 12.99 -8.69 4.15
CA GLU A 118 13.92 -9.46 4.98
C GLU A 118 13.35 -9.59 6.40
N GLU A 119 12.83 -8.50 6.95
CA GLU A 119 12.18 -8.50 8.26
C GLU A 119 10.90 -9.36 8.29
N LEU A 120 10.15 -9.43 7.18
CA LEU A 120 9.01 -10.35 7.07
C LEU A 120 9.47 -11.82 7.03
N ILE A 121 10.61 -12.12 6.42
CA ILE A 121 11.19 -13.46 6.44
C ILE A 121 11.63 -13.81 7.85
N ASN A 122 12.35 -12.92 8.53
CA ASN A 122 12.77 -13.09 9.92
C ASN A 122 11.57 -13.30 10.86
N PHE A 123 10.49 -12.53 10.65
CA PHE A 123 9.23 -12.71 11.39
C PHE A 123 8.62 -14.09 11.15
N ALA A 124 8.61 -14.55 9.88
CA ALA A 124 8.08 -15.86 9.52
C ALA A 124 8.89 -16.98 10.18
N ASP A 125 10.23 -16.92 10.10
CA ASP A 125 11.13 -17.92 10.68
C ASP A 125 11.00 -17.97 12.20
N LYS A 126 10.99 -16.83 12.89
CA LYS A 126 10.81 -16.75 14.36
C LYS A 126 9.49 -17.35 14.83
N ASN A 127 8.42 -17.19 14.06
CA ASN A 127 7.08 -17.62 14.43
C ASN A 127 6.66 -18.97 13.79
N GLY A 128 7.54 -19.64 13.04
CA GLY A 128 7.24 -20.89 12.36
C GLY A 128 6.16 -20.76 11.28
N ILE A 129 6.05 -19.59 10.63
CA ILE A 129 5.06 -19.33 9.59
C ILE A 129 5.63 -19.75 8.24
N PRO A 130 4.96 -20.61 7.47
CA PRO A 130 5.43 -21.00 6.15
C PRO A 130 5.43 -19.81 5.19
N TYR A 131 6.48 -19.66 4.40
CA TYR A 131 6.53 -18.66 3.35
C TYR A 131 6.99 -19.25 2.02
N THR A 132 6.57 -18.64 0.94
CA THR A 132 6.93 -19.05 -0.43
C THR A 132 7.37 -17.84 -1.24
N LYS A 133 8.42 -18.03 -2.05
CA LYS A 133 8.89 -17.07 -3.04
C LYS A 133 8.53 -17.57 -4.42
N THR A 134 7.88 -16.74 -5.24
CA THR A 134 7.59 -17.10 -6.64
C THR A 134 8.83 -16.98 -7.51
N LYS A 135 8.86 -17.71 -8.65
CA LYS A 135 9.98 -17.64 -9.62
C LYS A 135 10.27 -16.20 -10.06
N ASP A 136 9.22 -15.41 -10.27
CA ASP A 136 9.33 -14.00 -10.67
C ASP A 136 9.92 -13.10 -9.56
N TYR A 137 9.79 -13.49 -8.30
CA TYR A 137 10.39 -12.76 -7.19
C TYR A 137 11.92 -12.88 -7.21
N PHE A 138 12.46 -14.07 -7.51
CA PHE A 138 13.90 -14.31 -7.62
C PHE A 138 14.59 -13.50 -8.73
N ILE A 139 13.85 -13.11 -9.78
CA ILE A 139 14.39 -12.24 -10.84
C ILE A 139 14.75 -10.86 -10.30
N LEU A 140 14.06 -10.40 -9.26
CA LEU A 140 14.29 -9.10 -8.63
C LEU A 140 15.29 -9.15 -7.47
N GLU A 141 15.75 -10.33 -7.07
CA GLU A 141 16.82 -10.52 -6.07
C GLU A 141 18.22 -10.52 -6.69
N LYS A 142 18.31 -10.70 -8.03
CA LYS A 142 19.55 -10.59 -8.80
C LYS A 142 19.86 -9.14 -9.13
#